data_150b15e8fb8c4cbce79617089d4fc7df
#
_entry.id   150b15e8fb8c4cbce79617089d4fc7df
#
_cell.length_a   1.000
_cell.length_b   1.000
_cell.length_c   1.000
_cell.angle_alpha   90.00
_cell.angle_beta   90.00
_cell.angle_gamma   90.00
#
_symmetry.space_group_name_H-M   'P 1'
#
loop_
_entity.id
_entity.type
_entity.pdbx_description
1 polymer ?
#
loop_
_entity_poly.entity_id
_entity_poly.type
_entity_poly.pdbx_seq_one_letter_code
_entity_poly.pdbx_strand_id
1 'polypeptide(L)'
;MRGGSGKRKDAVSIRRVSVMALLAMAFISTGRGTGLAAPDSGDLSSSDPPTRFPATGRIVAFGDWHGDLDAARTALRLAGAIDEHEHWIGGDLTVVQTGDQIDRGDEEQAILDLLDRLQDEARAAGGALHALLGNHEIMNVEGDFRYVTDGGWADFADAGIVIDDTDSLVVSLPDEQRPRATAFRPGGRYARMLAKRNVAVIIGRTLFVHGGILPDHVAYGLERLNAETRAWLRGTGPMPTVYATKDDPVWARQYSDDPDAADCALLSDVLATLDCDRMVVGHTVQEQGITEQCDDRVWCIDTGAAEYYGGTIQGLEIMASGIRVLSAD
;
A
#
# COMPACT_ATOMS: atom_id res chain seq x y z
N MET A 1 -18.30 63.65 14.80
CA MET A 1 -19.57 63.47 14.09
C MET A 1 -19.75 62.00 13.87
N ARG A 2 -20.51 61.31 14.73
CA ARG A 2 -21.86 60.77 14.53
C ARG A 2 -21.92 59.93 13.19
N GLY A 3 -22.14 58.65 13.22
CA GLY A 3 -23.31 57.95 13.60
C GLY A 3 -23.12 56.45 13.59
N GLY A 4 -23.78 55.84 14.54
CA GLY A 4 -23.88 54.40 14.69
C GLY A 4 -25.02 53.80 13.89
N SER A 5 -24.93 52.48 13.65
CA SER A 5 -26.08 51.68 13.22
C SER A 5 -26.00 50.32 13.87
N GLY A 6 -26.96 50.08 14.76
CA GLY A 6 -27.13 48.82 15.46
C GLY A 6 -27.70 47.73 14.56
N LYS A 7 -27.25 46.51 14.76
CA LYS A 7 -27.88 45.29 14.17
C LYS A 7 -28.65 44.55 15.26
N ARG A 8 -29.92 44.37 15.02
CA ARG A 8 -30.86 43.59 15.82
C ARG A 8 -30.53 42.10 15.76
N LYS A 9 -30.64 41.47 16.91
CA LYS A 9 -30.62 40.02 17.08
C LYS A 9 -32.07 39.51 16.90
N ASP A 10 -32.33 38.69 15.93
CA ASP A 10 -33.59 37.96 15.80
C ASP A 10 -33.42 36.59 16.50
N ALA A 11 -34.30 36.38 17.48
CA ALA A 11 -34.42 35.15 18.25
C ALA A 11 -35.34 34.18 17.50
N VAL A 12 -34.86 32.97 17.15
CA VAL A 12 -35.66 31.90 16.61
C VAL A 12 -36.24 31.03 17.73
N SER A 13 -37.56 31.00 17.76
CA SER A 13 -38.40 30.25 18.71
C SER A 13 -38.40 28.75 18.38
N ILE A 14 -38.07 27.92 19.36
CA ILE A 14 -38.16 26.45 19.28
C ILE A 14 -39.61 26.06 19.67
N ARG A 15 -40.36 25.52 18.73
CA ARG A 15 -41.65 24.85 18.98
C ARG A 15 -41.44 23.41 19.39
N ARG A 16 -41.88 23.05 20.58
CA ARG A 16 -42.04 21.68 21.07
C ARG A 16 -43.18 21.00 20.35
N VAL A 17 -42.96 19.79 19.80
CA VAL A 17 -44.01 18.92 19.29
C VAL A 17 -44.18 17.76 20.28
N SER A 18 -45.42 17.62 20.76
CA SER A 18 -45.85 16.59 21.71
C SER A 18 -45.94 15.21 21.03
N VAL A 19 -45.48 14.19 21.74
CA VAL A 19 -45.65 12.79 21.36
C VAL A 19 -47.00 12.29 21.83
N MET A 20 -47.84 11.82 20.91
CA MET A 20 -49.07 11.06 21.20
C MET A 20 -48.78 9.58 21.03
N ALA A 21 -48.97 8.82 22.09
CA ALA A 21 -48.91 7.36 22.07
C ALA A 21 -50.22 6.78 21.50
N LEU A 22 -50.12 5.89 20.56
CA LEU A 22 -51.21 5.03 20.08
C LEU A 22 -50.86 3.57 20.29
N LEU A 23 -51.71 2.88 21.06
CA LEU A 23 -51.74 1.43 21.18
C LEU A 23 -52.13 0.80 19.82
N ALA A 24 -51.40 -0.21 19.39
CA ALA A 24 -51.77 -1.04 18.25
C ALA A 24 -51.93 -2.51 18.67
N MET A 25 -53.05 -3.06 18.26
CA MET A 25 -53.47 -4.45 18.45
C MET A 25 -52.63 -5.43 17.64
N ALA A 26 -52.35 -6.60 18.23
CA ALA A 26 -51.71 -7.73 17.59
C ALA A 26 -52.64 -8.38 16.54
N PHE A 27 -52.17 -8.51 15.29
CA PHE A 27 -52.71 -9.47 14.32
C PHE A 27 -51.60 -10.52 14.05
N ILE A 28 -51.92 -11.76 14.42
CA ILE A 28 -51.09 -12.92 14.05
C ILE A 28 -51.45 -13.28 12.61
N SER A 29 -50.51 -13.03 11.70
CA SER A 29 -50.56 -13.53 10.32
C SER A 29 -49.39 -14.50 10.11
N THR A 30 -49.73 -15.77 9.88
CA THR A 30 -48.77 -16.79 9.44
C THR A 30 -48.48 -16.59 7.95
N GLY A 31 -47.50 -15.77 7.63
CA GLY A 31 -46.95 -15.60 6.29
C GLY A 31 -45.55 -16.25 6.18
N ARG A 32 -45.41 -17.22 5.29
CA ARG A 32 -44.12 -17.78 4.88
C ARG A 32 -43.24 -16.62 4.39
N GLY A 33 -42.27 -16.22 5.21
CA GLY A 33 -41.25 -15.26 4.83
C GLY A 33 -40.27 -15.88 3.84
N THR A 34 -40.26 -15.36 2.62
CA THR A 34 -39.11 -15.45 1.74
C THR A 34 -38.02 -14.61 2.38
N GLY A 35 -37.05 -15.26 2.99
CA GLY A 35 -35.89 -14.59 3.57
C GLY A 35 -35.16 -13.82 2.48
N LEU A 36 -35.12 -12.49 2.64
CA LEU A 36 -34.09 -11.68 1.99
C LEU A 36 -32.76 -12.13 2.62
N ALA A 37 -31.97 -12.85 1.83
CA ALA A 37 -30.60 -13.16 2.20
C ALA A 37 -29.90 -11.82 2.49
N ALA A 38 -29.25 -11.72 3.64
CA ALA A 38 -28.25 -10.71 3.90
C ALA A 38 -27.25 -10.73 2.73
N PRO A 39 -26.67 -9.56 2.32
CA PRO A 39 -25.65 -9.59 1.32
C PRO A 39 -24.55 -10.53 1.80
N ASP A 40 -24.29 -11.53 0.99
CA ASP A 40 -23.21 -12.50 1.16
C ASP A 40 -21.95 -11.74 1.52
N SER A 41 -21.43 -11.94 2.72
CA SER A 41 -20.10 -11.50 3.09
C SER A 41 -19.19 -12.30 2.16
N GLY A 42 -18.79 -11.67 1.04
CA GLY A 42 -18.01 -12.30 -0.01
C GLY A 42 -16.91 -13.12 0.63
N ASP A 43 -16.90 -14.38 0.31
CA ASP A 43 -15.91 -15.38 0.71
C ASP A 43 -14.52 -14.80 0.41
N LEU A 44 -13.84 -14.30 1.45
CA LEU A 44 -12.44 -13.92 1.38
C LEU A 44 -11.71 -15.21 1.03
N SER A 45 -11.38 -15.37 -0.25
CA SER A 45 -10.68 -16.53 -0.78
C SER A 45 -9.57 -16.90 0.22
N SER A 46 -9.54 -18.15 0.66
CA SER A 46 -8.54 -18.67 1.60
C SER A 46 -7.08 -18.57 1.10
N SER A 47 -6.90 -17.92 -0.03
CA SER A 47 -5.63 -17.66 -0.73
C SER A 47 -5.08 -16.23 -0.52
N ASP A 48 -5.85 -15.29 0.03
CA ASP A 48 -5.38 -13.91 0.22
C ASP A 48 -4.37 -13.83 1.38
N PRO A 49 -3.27 -13.07 1.21
CA PRO A 49 -2.28 -12.95 2.27
C PRO A 49 -2.88 -12.22 3.49
N PRO A 50 -2.61 -12.69 4.72
CA PRO A 50 -3.04 -12.01 5.92
C PRO A 50 -2.35 -10.65 6.06
N THR A 51 -2.91 -9.77 6.90
CA THR A 51 -2.30 -8.48 7.26
C THR A 51 -1.24 -8.66 8.35
N ARG A 52 -1.39 -9.67 9.21
CA ARG A 52 -0.51 -9.93 10.35
C ARG A 52 0.19 -11.26 10.21
N PHE A 53 1.50 -11.23 10.45
CA PHE A 53 2.37 -12.39 10.44
C PHE A 53 3.06 -12.55 11.79
N PRO A 54 3.42 -13.78 12.21
CA PRO A 54 4.21 -13.99 13.42
C PRO A 54 5.58 -13.32 13.29
N ALA A 55 6.22 -13.07 14.43
CA ALA A 55 7.60 -12.63 14.46
C ALA A 55 8.52 -13.68 13.81
N THR A 56 9.49 -13.22 13.04
CA THR A 56 10.51 -14.06 12.39
C THR A 56 11.90 -13.79 12.98
N GLY A 57 12.85 -14.68 12.72
CA GLY A 57 14.20 -14.55 13.26
C GLY A 57 14.97 -13.37 12.68
N ARG A 58 14.81 -13.12 11.37
CA ARG A 58 15.51 -12.06 10.64
C ARG A 58 14.60 -11.46 9.59
N ILE A 59 14.47 -10.13 9.59
CA ILE A 59 13.78 -9.37 8.54
C ILE A 59 14.80 -8.44 7.90
N VAL A 60 14.76 -8.31 6.56
CA VAL A 60 15.47 -7.25 5.84
C VAL A 60 14.47 -6.50 4.99
N ALA A 61 14.36 -5.17 5.20
CA ALA A 61 13.44 -4.32 4.48
C ALA A 61 14.17 -3.35 3.55
N PHE A 62 13.57 -3.10 2.39
CA PHE A 62 14.05 -2.19 1.35
C PHE A 62 12.96 -1.19 0.96
N GLY A 63 13.38 0.03 0.60
CA GLY A 63 12.54 1.06 0.01
C GLY A 63 12.33 0.85 -1.50
N ASP A 64 12.21 1.95 -2.19
CA ASP A 64 11.74 2.09 -3.56
C ASP A 64 12.80 1.67 -4.59
N TRP A 65 12.37 1.01 -5.68
CA TRP A 65 13.27 0.53 -6.75
C TRP A 65 12.99 1.14 -8.12
N HIS A 66 11.81 1.66 -8.33
CA HIS A 66 11.45 2.48 -9.49
C HIS A 66 11.95 1.97 -10.84
N GLY A 67 11.63 0.72 -11.20
CA GLY A 67 11.99 0.15 -12.51
C GLY A 67 13.48 -0.13 -12.72
N ASP A 68 14.30 -0.04 -11.68
CA ASP A 68 15.74 -0.35 -11.72
C ASP A 68 15.98 -1.80 -11.24
N LEU A 69 16.13 -2.71 -12.19
CA LEU A 69 16.32 -4.13 -11.92
C LEU A 69 17.67 -4.42 -11.25
N ASP A 70 18.71 -3.68 -11.59
CA ASP A 70 20.04 -3.88 -11.01
C ASP A 70 20.07 -3.41 -9.54
N ALA A 71 19.35 -2.33 -9.20
CA ALA A 71 19.13 -1.93 -7.82
C ALA A 71 18.37 -3.00 -7.03
N ALA A 72 17.28 -3.55 -7.59
CA ALA A 72 16.50 -4.63 -6.98
C ALA A 72 17.35 -5.90 -6.72
N ARG A 73 18.13 -6.33 -7.72
CA ARG A 73 19.07 -7.48 -7.61
C ARG A 73 20.13 -7.26 -6.54
N THR A 74 20.73 -6.07 -6.54
CA THR A 74 21.76 -5.72 -5.56
C THR A 74 21.19 -5.70 -4.14
N ALA A 75 20.00 -5.12 -3.94
CA ALA A 75 19.31 -5.14 -2.66
C ALA A 75 19.03 -6.57 -2.17
N LEU A 76 18.48 -7.42 -3.03
CA LEU A 76 18.17 -8.81 -2.69
C LEU A 76 19.45 -9.64 -2.36
N ARG A 77 20.56 -9.42 -3.09
CA ARG A 77 21.85 -10.04 -2.78
C ARG A 77 22.41 -9.52 -1.48
N LEU A 78 22.32 -8.22 -1.20
CA LEU A 78 22.74 -7.60 0.07
C LEU A 78 22.01 -8.24 1.27
N ALA A 79 20.73 -8.57 1.13
CA ALA A 79 20.00 -9.32 2.15
C ALA A 79 20.48 -10.77 2.31
N GLY A 80 21.18 -11.33 1.31
CA GLY A 80 21.44 -12.76 1.19
C GLY A 80 20.18 -13.55 0.81
N ALA A 81 19.25 -12.90 0.13
CA ALA A 81 17.98 -13.51 -0.29
C ALA A 81 18.13 -14.34 -1.56
N ILE A 82 18.98 -13.88 -2.51
CA ILE A 82 19.17 -14.53 -3.80
C ILE A 82 20.63 -14.80 -4.12
N ASP A 83 20.87 -15.81 -4.96
CA ASP A 83 22.17 -16.12 -5.54
C ASP A 83 22.46 -15.31 -6.83
N GLU A 84 23.54 -15.66 -7.53
CA GLU A 84 23.93 -15.04 -8.82
C GLU A 84 22.94 -15.33 -9.96
N HIS A 85 22.14 -16.39 -9.83
CA HIS A 85 21.10 -16.81 -10.79
C HIS A 85 19.70 -16.34 -10.37
N GLU A 86 19.60 -15.46 -9.37
CA GLU A 86 18.35 -14.90 -8.86
C GLU A 86 17.40 -15.94 -8.23
N HIS A 87 17.90 -17.08 -7.76
CA HIS A 87 17.14 -18.05 -6.99
C HIS A 87 17.22 -17.75 -5.49
N TRP A 88 16.12 -18.04 -4.79
CA TRP A 88 16.07 -17.84 -3.35
C TRP A 88 17.04 -18.76 -2.59
N ILE A 89 17.94 -18.15 -1.81
CA ILE A 89 18.87 -18.84 -0.94
C ILE A 89 18.72 -18.41 0.53
N GLY A 90 17.78 -17.52 0.83
CA GLY A 90 17.60 -16.90 2.15
C GLY A 90 17.13 -17.86 3.25
N GLY A 91 16.71 -19.09 2.92
CA GLY A 91 16.15 -20.02 3.91
C GLY A 91 14.90 -19.40 4.57
N ASP A 92 14.92 -19.26 5.91
CA ASP A 92 13.84 -18.69 6.72
C ASP A 92 13.85 -17.14 6.83
N LEU A 93 14.70 -16.47 6.03
CA LEU A 93 14.73 -15.01 5.93
C LEU A 93 13.36 -14.46 5.52
N THR A 94 12.96 -13.35 6.15
CA THR A 94 11.86 -12.51 5.69
C THR A 94 12.38 -11.26 5.00
N VAL A 95 12.02 -11.04 3.74
CA VAL A 95 12.29 -9.79 3.02
C VAL A 95 10.99 -8.99 2.92
N VAL A 96 11.07 -7.68 3.14
CA VAL A 96 9.98 -6.74 2.88
C VAL A 96 10.48 -5.67 1.91
N GLN A 97 9.75 -5.48 0.81
CA GLN A 97 9.95 -4.36 -0.10
C GLN A 97 8.71 -3.46 0.01
N THR A 98 8.90 -2.17 0.33
CA THR A 98 7.82 -1.31 0.83
C THR A 98 6.96 -0.65 -0.26
N GLY A 99 7.11 -0.99 -1.53
CA GLY A 99 6.34 -0.41 -2.65
C GLY A 99 7.20 0.38 -3.62
N ASP A 100 6.58 0.91 -4.67
CA ASP A 100 7.23 1.65 -5.75
C ASP A 100 8.30 0.82 -6.47
N GLN A 101 7.88 -0.32 -7.01
CA GLN A 101 8.72 -1.16 -7.86
C GLN A 101 8.80 -0.64 -9.30
N ILE A 102 7.82 0.16 -9.72
CA ILE A 102 7.60 0.62 -11.10
C ILE A 102 7.76 2.14 -11.23
N ASP A 103 7.65 2.62 -12.47
CA ASP A 103 7.86 4.00 -12.91
C ASP A 103 9.30 4.51 -12.73
N ARG A 104 9.67 5.55 -13.48
CA ARG A 104 10.98 6.23 -13.47
C ARG A 104 12.15 5.42 -14.01
N GLY A 105 12.06 4.09 -14.07
CA GLY A 105 12.99 3.16 -14.72
C GLY A 105 12.30 2.40 -15.84
N ASP A 106 13.03 1.48 -16.47
CA ASP A 106 12.63 0.87 -17.73
C ASP A 106 12.46 -0.66 -17.66
N GLU A 107 12.76 -1.31 -16.50
CA GLU A 107 12.81 -2.77 -16.38
C GLU A 107 11.76 -3.31 -15.40
N GLU A 108 10.57 -2.76 -15.48
CA GLU A 108 9.51 -2.94 -14.50
C GLU A 108 8.89 -4.35 -14.54
N GLN A 109 8.65 -4.91 -15.74
CA GLN A 109 8.14 -6.29 -15.87
C GLN A 109 9.09 -7.28 -15.21
N ALA A 110 10.40 -7.12 -15.46
CA ALA A 110 11.39 -8.02 -14.90
C ALA A 110 11.41 -7.98 -13.37
N ILE A 111 11.25 -6.79 -12.75
CA ILE A 111 11.14 -6.65 -11.30
C ILE A 111 9.87 -7.31 -10.78
N LEU A 112 8.72 -7.05 -11.40
CA LEU A 112 7.44 -7.60 -10.98
C LEU A 112 7.43 -9.13 -11.07
N ASP A 113 7.94 -9.70 -12.17
CA ASP A 113 8.02 -11.13 -12.40
C ASP A 113 9.06 -11.79 -11.44
N LEU A 114 10.19 -11.13 -11.18
CA LEU A 114 11.19 -11.56 -10.20
C LEU A 114 10.57 -11.68 -8.80
N LEU A 115 9.87 -10.65 -8.35
CA LEU A 115 9.24 -10.64 -7.03
C LEU A 115 8.13 -11.69 -6.91
N ASP A 116 7.28 -11.86 -7.94
CA ASP A 116 6.21 -12.86 -7.93
C ASP A 116 6.79 -14.29 -7.82
N ARG A 117 7.88 -14.59 -8.54
CA ARG A 117 8.59 -15.87 -8.46
C ARG A 117 9.26 -16.07 -7.11
N LEU A 118 9.98 -15.07 -6.62
CA LEU A 118 10.69 -15.17 -5.33
C LEU A 118 9.76 -15.30 -4.13
N GLN A 119 8.53 -14.78 -4.19
CA GLN A 119 7.52 -15.03 -3.14
C GLN A 119 7.21 -16.53 -2.99
N ASP A 120 7.11 -17.25 -4.11
CA ASP A 120 6.85 -18.68 -4.08
C ASP A 120 8.08 -19.48 -3.64
N GLU A 121 9.28 -19.12 -4.14
CA GLU A 121 10.54 -19.76 -3.75
C GLU A 121 10.83 -19.56 -2.26
N ALA A 122 10.66 -18.33 -1.72
CA ALA A 122 10.85 -18.03 -0.31
C ALA A 122 9.91 -18.88 0.58
N ARG A 123 8.63 -18.94 0.21
CA ARG A 123 7.64 -19.75 0.94
C ARG A 123 8.02 -21.23 0.93
N ALA A 124 8.47 -21.75 -0.20
CA ALA A 124 8.90 -23.14 -0.32
C ALA A 124 10.15 -23.45 0.53
N ALA A 125 11.01 -22.46 0.77
CA ALA A 125 12.20 -22.56 1.61
C ALA A 125 11.95 -22.31 3.11
N GLY A 126 10.71 -21.94 3.50
CA GLY A 126 10.35 -21.62 4.87
C GLY A 126 10.56 -20.16 5.28
N GLY A 127 10.93 -19.30 4.34
CA GLY A 127 11.04 -17.85 4.47
C GLY A 127 9.81 -17.12 3.92
N ALA A 128 9.96 -15.81 3.71
CA ALA A 128 8.91 -14.99 3.12
C ALA A 128 9.50 -13.79 2.34
N LEU A 129 8.82 -13.40 1.27
CA LEU A 129 9.03 -12.11 0.61
C LEU A 129 7.69 -11.39 0.55
N HIS A 130 7.62 -10.20 1.13
CA HIS A 130 6.47 -9.31 1.11
C HIS A 130 6.79 -8.10 0.25
N ALA A 131 6.36 -8.08 -1.01
CA ALA A 131 6.33 -6.87 -1.81
C ALA A 131 5.03 -6.14 -1.52
N LEU A 132 5.11 -4.89 -1.05
CA LEU A 132 3.95 -4.06 -0.76
C LEU A 132 3.56 -3.21 -1.98
N LEU A 133 2.41 -2.57 -1.89
CA LEU A 133 1.93 -1.61 -2.87
C LEU A 133 2.36 -0.20 -2.44
N GLY A 134 3.03 0.52 -3.34
CA GLY A 134 3.31 1.94 -3.20
C GLY A 134 2.35 2.80 -4.02
N ASN A 135 2.57 4.10 -4.02
CA ASN A 135 1.71 5.01 -4.75
C ASN A 135 1.85 4.85 -6.27
N HIS A 136 3.02 4.44 -6.78
CA HIS A 136 3.20 4.22 -8.21
C HIS A 136 2.41 3.01 -8.72
N GLU A 137 2.30 1.92 -7.95
CA GLU A 137 1.41 0.81 -8.27
C GLU A 137 -0.06 1.27 -8.32
N ILE A 138 -0.50 2.02 -7.30
CA ILE A 138 -1.87 2.55 -7.23
C ILE A 138 -2.16 3.50 -8.39
N MET A 139 -1.26 4.46 -8.69
CA MET A 139 -1.38 5.41 -9.81
C MET A 139 -1.56 4.68 -11.15
N ASN A 140 -0.75 3.67 -11.44
CA ASN A 140 -0.85 2.93 -12.69
C ASN A 140 -2.21 2.23 -12.83
N VAL A 141 -2.76 1.68 -11.74
CA VAL A 141 -4.10 1.06 -11.76
C VAL A 141 -5.22 2.09 -11.92
N GLU A 142 -5.06 3.28 -11.35
CA GLU A 142 -5.97 4.42 -11.57
C GLU A 142 -5.92 4.94 -13.02
N GLY A 143 -4.81 4.71 -13.72
CA GLY A 143 -4.54 5.24 -15.05
C GLY A 143 -3.80 6.58 -15.04
N ASP A 144 -3.11 6.88 -13.97
CA ASP A 144 -2.20 8.02 -13.87
C ASP A 144 -0.76 7.57 -14.16
N PHE A 145 -0.32 7.78 -15.39
CA PHE A 145 0.95 7.33 -15.94
C PHE A 145 2.01 8.43 -16.03
N ARG A 146 1.87 9.51 -15.26
CA ARG A 146 2.73 10.71 -15.38
C ARG A 146 4.22 10.46 -15.13
N TYR A 147 4.58 9.36 -14.49
CA TYR A 147 5.96 9.01 -14.15
C TYR A 147 6.51 7.83 -14.97
N VAL A 148 5.73 7.32 -15.90
CA VAL A 148 6.16 6.28 -16.83
C VAL A 148 7.13 6.88 -17.84
N THR A 149 8.31 6.28 -17.98
CA THR A 149 9.32 6.65 -18.97
C THR A 149 8.97 6.10 -20.37
N ASP A 150 9.67 6.57 -21.41
CA ASP A 150 9.54 6.00 -22.74
C ASP A 150 9.91 4.51 -22.75
N GLY A 151 10.96 4.11 -22.01
CA GLY A 151 11.36 2.71 -21.82
C GLY A 151 10.31 1.90 -21.04
N GLY A 152 9.74 2.49 -19.96
CA GLY A 152 8.66 1.87 -19.21
C GLY A 152 7.38 1.64 -20.02
N TRP A 153 7.07 2.48 -21.02
CA TRP A 153 6.02 2.18 -22.00
C TRP A 153 6.42 1.02 -22.92
N ALA A 154 7.65 1.04 -23.43
CA ALA A 154 8.16 0.02 -24.34
C ALA A 154 8.30 -1.35 -23.68
N ASP A 155 8.63 -1.40 -22.38
CA ASP A 155 8.75 -2.63 -21.59
C ASP A 155 7.50 -3.50 -21.67
N PHE A 156 6.30 -2.90 -21.76
CA PHE A 156 5.03 -3.61 -21.84
C PHE A 156 4.54 -3.88 -23.27
N ALA A 157 5.21 -3.38 -24.31
CA ALA A 157 4.75 -3.51 -25.71
C ALA A 157 4.59 -4.97 -26.16
N ASP A 158 5.54 -5.83 -25.80
CA ASP A 158 5.59 -7.24 -26.18
C ASP A 158 5.10 -8.21 -25.09
N ALA A 159 4.43 -7.69 -24.05
CA ALA A 159 3.95 -8.48 -22.91
C ALA A 159 2.79 -9.46 -23.25
N GLY A 160 2.38 -9.56 -24.51
CA GLY A 160 1.26 -10.40 -24.95
C GLY A 160 -0.09 -9.95 -24.38
N ILE A 161 -0.24 -8.64 -24.12
CA ILE A 161 -1.47 -8.05 -23.60
C ILE A 161 -2.50 -7.92 -24.72
N VAL A 162 -3.70 -8.48 -24.50
CA VAL A 162 -4.84 -8.25 -25.38
C VAL A 162 -5.47 -6.91 -24.99
N ILE A 163 -5.43 -5.94 -25.90
CA ILE A 163 -5.91 -4.59 -25.66
C ILE A 163 -7.40 -4.61 -25.35
N ASP A 164 -7.80 -3.88 -24.28
CA ASP A 164 -9.20 -3.66 -23.96
C ASP A 164 -9.73 -2.44 -24.74
N ASP A 165 -10.32 -2.69 -25.90
CA ASP A 165 -10.91 -1.66 -26.75
C ASP A 165 -12.21 -1.08 -26.17
N THR A 166 -12.70 -1.60 -25.05
CA THR A 166 -13.91 -1.10 -24.37
C THR A 166 -13.60 -0.11 -23.25
N ASP A 167 -12.37 -0.08 -22.72
CA ASP A 167 -11.94 0.90 -21.71
C ASP A 167 -11.65 2.25 -22.36
N SER A 168 -12.44 3.27 -21.98
CA SER A 168 -12.33 4.62 -22.56
C SER A 168 -10.97 5.29 -22.31
N LEU A 169 -10.31 4.98 -21.19
CA LEU A 169 -8.96 5.48 -20.91
C LEU A 169 -7.97 4.83 -21.89
N VAL A 170 -8.01 3.50 -22.01
CA VAL A 170 -7.09 2.76 -22.90
C VAL A 170 -7.20 3.26 -24.32
N VAL A 171 -8.42 3.37 -24.88
CA VAL A 171 -8.60 3.82 -26.28
C VAL A 171 -8.26 5.29 -26.49
N SER A 172 -8.21 6.10 -25.44
CA SER A 172 -7.78 7.52 -25.54
C SER A 172 -6.27 7.71 -25.64
N LEU A 173 -5.49 6.67 -25.31
CA LEU A 173 -4.02 6.71 -25.32
C LEU A 173 -3.47 6.38 -26.72
N PRO A 174 -2.24 6.82 -27.04
CA PRO A 174 -1.48 6.36 -28.19
C PRO A 174 -1.36 4.83 -28.21
N ASP A 175 -1.29 4.24 -29.42
CA ASP A 175 -1.31 2.79 -29.61
C ASP A 175 -0.19 2.09 -28.80
N GLU A 176 1.00 2.67 -28.75
CA GLU A 176 2.18 2.16 -28.03
C GLU A 176 2.01 2.15 -26.50
N GLN A 177 1.10 2.96 -25.94
CA GLN A 177 0.83 3.05 -24.50
C GLN A 177 -0.28 2.11 -24.03
N ARG A 178 -1.14 1.66 -24.95
CA ARG A 178 -2.30 0.82 -24.64
C ARG A 178 -1.97 -0.51 -23.97
N PRO A 179 -0.88 -1.22 -24.33
CA PRO A 179 -0.54 -2.49 -23.69
C PRO A 179 -0.35 -2.32 -22.17
N ARG A 180 0.49 -1.37 -21.73
CA ARG A 180 0.69 -1.08 -20.31
C ARG A 180 -0.61 -0.66 -19.65
N ALA A 181 -1.33 0.30 -20.23
CA ALA A 181 -2.58 0.77 -19.67
C ALA A 181 -3.57 -0.38 -19.46
N THR A 182 -3.78 -1.24 -20.47
CA THR A 182 -4.65 -2.43 -20.33
C THR A 182 -4.16 -3.37 -19.24
N ALA A 183 -2.84 -3.56 -19.13
CA ALA A 183 -2.24 -4.48 -18.17
C ALA A 183 -2.48 -4.06 -16.71
N PHE A 184 -2.48 -2.75 -16.44
CA PHE A 184 -2.64 -2.19 -15.09
C PHE A 184 -4.07 -1.78 -14.75
N ARG A 185 -4.99 -1.66 -15.72
CA ARG A 185 -6.41 -1.38 -15.37
C ARG A 185 -6.98 -2.47 -14.45
N PRO A 186 -7.94 -2.12 -13.56
CA PRO A 186 -8.55 -3.09 -12.65
C PRO A 186 -9.01 -4.36 -13.38
N GLY A 187 -8.52 -5.53 -12.96
CA GLY A 187 -8.73 -6.80 -13.65
C GLY A 187 -7.74 -7.11 -14.77
N GLY A 188 -6.86 -6.19 -15.13
CA GLY A 188 -5.74 -6.41 -16.06
C GLY A 188 -4.70 -7.39 -15.50
N ARG A 189 -3.79 -7.87 -16.36
CA ARG A 189 -2.82 -8.92 -16.00
C ARG A 189 -1.96 -8.50 -14.81
N TYR A 190 -1.35 -7.31 -14.86
CA TYR A 190 -0.47 -6.82 -13.79
C TYR A 190 -1.25 -6.31 -12.59
N ALA A 191 -2.43 -5.71 -12.77
CA ALA A 191 -3.31 -5.39 -11.64
C ALA A 191 -3.68 -6.64 -10.83
N ARG A 192 -3.98 -7.78 -11.49
CA ARG A 192 -4.22 -9.06 -10.80
C ARG A 192 -2.97 -9.64 -10.13
N MET A 193 -1.77 -9.41 -10.68
CA MET A 193 -0.51 -9.76 -10.02
C MET A 193 -0.32 -8.92 -8.75
N LEU A 194 -0.49 -7.61 -8.84
CA LEU A 194 -0.44 -6.68 -7.70
C LEU A 194 -1.51 -7.01 -6.63
N ALA A 195 -2.65 -7.55 -7.02
CA ALA A 195 -3.70 -8.00 -6.09
C ALA A 195 -3.29 -9.20 -5.18
N LYS A 196 -2.11 -9.77 -5.35
CA LYS A 196 -1.52 -10.74 -4.41
C LYS A 196 -0.78 -10.05 -3.25
N ARG A 197 -0.62 -8.73 -3.30
CA ARG A 197 0.16 -7.92 -2.36
C ARG A 197 -0.73 -7.19 -1.37
N ASN A 198 -0.14 -6.76 -0.28
CA ASN A 198 -0.78 -5.91 0.71
C ASN A 198 -0.30 -4.45 0.55
N VAL A 199 -1.11 -3.51 1.02
CA VAL A 199 -0.73 -2.10 1.22
C VAL A 199 0.11 -1.97 2.49
N ALA A 200 -0.30 -2.68 3.55
CA ALA A 200 0.40 -2.68 4.82
C ALA A 200 0.42 -4.09 5.43
N VAL A 201 1.52 -4.44 6.11
CA VAL A 201 1.66 -5.70 6.84
C VAL A 201 2.28 -5.45 8.21
N ILE A 202 1.91 -6.28 9.18
CA ILE A 202 2.53 -6.31 10.50
C ILE A 202 3.22 -7.67 10.66
N ILE A 203 4.53 -7.64 10.91
CA ILE A 203 5.35 -8.83 11.15
C ILE A 203 5.87 -8.74 12.58
N GLY A 204 5.42 -9.65 13.45
CA GLY A 204 5.63 -9.52 14.88
C GLY A 204 5.05 -8.21 15.41
N ARG A 205 5.89 -7.27 15.78
CA ARG A 205 5.51 -5.94 16.30
C ARG A 205 6.01 -4.79 15.42
N THR A 206 6.36 -5.07 14.16
CA THR A 206 6.80 -4.06 13.19
C THR A 206 5.74 -3.93 12.09
N LEU A 207 5.25 -2.71 11.88
CA LEU A 207 4.35 -2.33 10.81
C LEU A 207 5.18 -1.87 9.60
N PHE A 208 4.90 -2.41 8.43
CA PHE A 208 5.49 -1.99 7.16
C PHE A 208 4.39 -1.43 6.25
N VAL A 209 4.64 -0.30 5.65
CA VAL A 209 3.75 0.41 4.72
C VAL A 209 4.59 1.31 3.83
N HIS A 210 4.09 1.69 2.66
CA HIS A 210 4.84 2.57 1.76
C HIS A 210 4.98 4.00 2.30
N GLY A 211 3.87 4.74 2.49
CA GLY A 211 3.90 6.12 2.97
C GLY A 211 3.78 6.24 4.50
N GLY A 212 2.66 5.78 5.06
CA GLY A 212 2.44 5.84 6.51
C GLY A 212 1.01 5.48 6.92
N ILE A 213 0.85 4.99 8.14
CA ILE A 213 -0.46 4.72 8.73
C ILE A 213 -0.81 5.81 9.73
N LEU A 214 -1.84 6.59 9.41
CA LEU A 214 -2.39 7.67 10.24
C LEU A 214 -3.58 7.15 11.09
N PRO A 215 -4.05 7.89 12.12
CA PRO A 215 -5.20 7.47 12.93
C PRO A 215 -6.46 7.13 12.12
N ASP A 216 -6.75 7.88 11.05
CA ASP A 216 -7.90 7.61 10.19
C ASP A 216 -7.76 6.28 9.42
N HIS A 217 -6.54 5.89 9.07
CA HIS A 217 -6.26 4.59 8.44
C HIS A 217 -6.43 3.43 9.44
N VAL A 218 -6.07 3.64 10.71
CA VAL A 218 -6.35 2.67 11.78
C VAL A 218 -7.86 2.52 11.97
N ALA A 219 -8.61 3.63 11.99
CA ALA A 219 -10.06 3.61 12.08
C ALA A 219 -10.73 2.95 10.87
N TYR A 220 -10.16 3.09 9.67
CA TYR A 220 -10.59 2.40 8.45
C TYR A 220 -10.39 0.88 8.56
N GLY A 221 -9.29 0.46 9.18
CA GLY A 221 -8.90 -0.92 9.41
C GLY A 221 -7.95 -1.46 8.34
N LEU A 222 -6.77 -1.98 8.77
CA LEU A 222 -5.74 -2.47 7.85
C LEU A 222 -6.17 -3.72 7.08
N GLU A 223 -6.91 -4.62 7.70
CA GLU A 223 -7.47 -5.81 7.06
C GLU A 223 -8.46 -5.41 5.95
N ARG A 224 -9.32 -4.42 6.24
CA ARG A 224 -10.26 -3.87 5.27
C ARG A 224 -9.53 -3.16 4.13
N LEU A 225 -8.53 -2.33 4.44
CA LEU A 225 -7.69 -1.64 3.45
C LEU A 225 -7.10 -2.64 2.45
N ASN A 226 -6.43 -3.68 2.95
CA ASN A 226 -5.82 -4.71 2.12
C ASN A 226 -6.85 -5.47 1.28
N ALA A 227 -7.98 -5.87 1.88
CA ALA A 227 -9.01 -6.64 1.19
C ALA A 227 -9.72 -5.83 0.10
N GLU A 228 -10.12 -4.59 0.38
CA GLU A 228 -10.79 -3.73 -0.59
C GLU A 228 -9.83 -3.32 -1.73
N THR A 229 -8.56 -3.05 -1.44
CA THR A 229 -7.54 -2.78 -2.48
C THR A 229 -7.37 -3.99 -3.39
N ARG A 230 -7.26 -5.19 -2.86
CA ARG A 230 -7.18 -6.41 -3.67
C ARG A 230 -8.41 -6.64 -4.53
N ALA A 231 -9.61 -6.39 -3.98
CA ALA A 231 -10.86 -6.51 -4.75
C ALA A 231 -10.89 -5.51 -5.91
N TRP A 232 -10.48 -4.27 -5.69
CA TRP A 232 -10.38 -3.26 -6.73
C TRP A 232 -9.35 -3.65 -7.81
N LEU A 233 -8.13 -4.04 -7.43
CA LEU A 233 -7.10 -4.50 -8.35
C LEU A 233 -7.54 -5.69 -9.21
N ARG A 234 -8.36 -6.59 -8.66
CA ARG A 234 -8.96 -7.72 -9.41
C ARG A 234 -10.09 -7.30 -10.35
N GLY A 235 -10.57 -6.05 -10.26
CA GLY A 235 -11.75 -5.57 -10.99
C GLY A 235 -13.08 -6.10 -10.44
N THR A 236 -13.11 -6.57 -9.18
CA THR A 236 -14.30 -7.13 -8.52
C THR A 236 -14.93 -6.19 -7.49
N GLY A 237 -14.28 -5.06 -7.21
CA GLY A 237 -14.74 -4.03 -6.29
C GLY A 237 -14.40 -2.62 -6.77
N PRO A 238 -14.98 -1.59 -6.16
CA PRO A 238 -14.61 -0.21 -6.44
C PRO A 238 -13.25 0.12 -5.82
N MET A 239 -12.64 1.22 -6.27
CA MET A 239 -11.48 1.82 -5.61
C MET A 239 -11.82 2.16 -4.14
N PRO A 240 -10.98 1.78 -3.17
CA PRO A 240 -11.20 2.08 -1.76
C PRO A 240 -11.24 3.59 -1.49
N THR A 241 -12.19 4.03 -0.66
CA THR A 241 -12.36 5.45 -0.36
C THR A 241 -11.19 6.08 0.38
N VAL A 242 -10.32 5.29 0.99
CA VAL A 242 -9.11 5.78 1.66
C VAL A 242 -8.16 6.48 0.69
N TYR A 243 -8.09 6.06 -0.58
CA TYR A 243 -7.26 6.70 -1.61
C TYR A 243 -7.80 8.04 -2.12
N ALA A 244 -9.00 8.47 -1.68
CA ALA A 244 -9.54 9.77 -2.06
C ALA A 244 -8.94 10.94 -1.25
N THR A 245 -8.05 10.67 -0.29
CA THR A 245 -7.38 11.67 0.56
C THR A 245 -5.94 11.88 0.09
N LYS A 246 -5.40 13.10 0.30
CA LYS A 246 -4.01 13.42 -0.07
C LYS A 246 -2.96 12.72 0.80
N ASP A 247 -3.36 12.33 2.01
CA ASP A 247 -2.51 11.71 3.02
C ASP A 247 -2.94 10.25 3.22
N ASP A 248 -3.28 9.54 2.12
CA ASP A 248 -3.59 8.13 2.15
C ASP A 248 -2.37 7.25 2.50
N PRO A 249 -2.55 5.94 2.77
CA PRO A 249 -1.46 5.09 3.26
C PRO A 249 -0.22 5.01 2.37
N VAL A 250 -0.34 5.31 1.07
CA VAL A 250 0.79 5.25 0.13
C VAL A 250 1.34 6.62 -0.23
N TRP A 251 0.69 7.72 0.20
CA TRP A 251 1.15 9.09 -0.03
C TRP A 251 1.55 9.84 1.25
N ALA A 252 1.16 9.34 2.43
CA ALA A 252 1.43 10.01 3.69
C ALA A 252 2.93 10.19 3.93
N ARG A 253 3.35 11.43 4.28
CA ARG A 253 4.73 11.78 4.63
C ARG A 253 4.85 12.29 6.06
N GLN A 254 3.76 12.22 6.84
CA GLN A 254 3.64 12.77 8.17
C GLN A 254 4.80 12.37 9.11
N TYR A 255 5.33 11.16 8.94
CA TYR A 255 6.36 10.61 9.81
C TYR A 255 7.75 10.53 9.17
N SER A 256 7.88 10.85 7.87
CA SER A 256 9.12 10.68 7.10
C SER A 256 9.70 11.99 6.57
N ASP A 257 8.93 13.10 6.65
CA ASP A 257 9.34 14.43 6.18
C ASP A 257 9.44 15.40 7.37
N ASP A 258 10.52 15.32 8.13
CA ASP A 258 10.85 16.14 9.31
C ASP A 258 9.71 16.20 10.36
N PRO A 259 9.29 15.06 10.94
CA PRO A 259 8.17 15.00 11.87
C PRO A 259 8.44 15.78 13.16
N ASP A 260 7.46 16.55 13.63
CA ASP A 260 7.52 17.26 14.88
C ASP A 260 7.05 16.39 16.10
N ALA A 261 7.04 16.99 17.29
CA ALA A 261 6.62 16.28 18.50
C ALA A 261 5.13 15.87 18.46
N ALA A 262 4.28 16.59 17.74
CA ALA A 262 2.86 16.23 17.58
C ALA A 262 2.71 15.05 16.65
N ASP A 263 3.49 14.98 15.56
CA ASP A 263 3.55 13.86 14.63
C ASP A 263 4.02 12.59 15.34
N CYS A 264 5.07 12.70 16.15
CA CYS A 264 5.58 11.58 16.95
C CYS A 264 4.57 11.11 18.02
N ALA A 265 3.75 12.00 18.56
CA ALA A 265 2.67 11.61 19.45
C ALA A 265 1.57 10.85 18.71
N LEU A 266 1.16 11.32 17.51
CA LEU A 266 0.21 10.60 16.65
C LEU A 266 0.72 9.21 16.27
N LEU A 267 2.00 9.09 15.90
CA LEU A 267 2.63 7.81 15.63
C LEU A 267 2.54 6.87 16.83
N SER A 268 2.79 7.39 18.05
CA SER A 268 2.71 6.59 19.27
C SER A 268 1.34 6.01 19.50
N ASP A 269 0.27 6.80 19.26
CA ASP A 269 -1.12 6.36 19.39
C ASP A 269 -1.48 5.30 18.36
N VAL A 270 -1.02 5.47 17.11
CA VAL A 270 -1.18 4.49 16.03
C VAL A 270 -0.50 3.17 16.40
N LEU A 271 0.77 3.21 16.80
CA LEU A 271 1.53 2.02 17.15
C LEU A 271 0.92 1.29 18.36
N ALA A 272 0.50 2.05 19.40
CA ALA A 272 -0.17 1.47 20.57
C ALA A 272 -1.49 0.77 20.19
N THR A 273 -2.30 1.40 19.32
CA THR A 273 -3.57 0.82 18.86
C THR A 273 -3.36 -0.46 18.06
N LEU A 274 -2.30 -0.52 17.26
CA LEU A 274 -1.96 -1.67 16.42
C LEU A 274 -1.12 -2.74 17.13
N ASP A 275 -0.76 -2.54 18.39
CA ASP A 275 0.16 -3.40 19.18
C ASP A 275 1.52 -3.56 18.45
N CYS A 276 2.08 -2.45 17.96
CA CYS A 276 3.36 -2.40 17.27
C CYS A 276 4.38 -1.57 18.08
N ASP A 277 5.67 -1.89 17.92
CA ASP A 277 6.77 -1.12 18.51
C ASP A 277 7.24 -0.03 17.55
N ARG A 278 7.16 -0.28 16.24
CA ARG A 278 7.67 0.61 15.20
C ARG A 278 6.95 0.48 13.88
N MET A 279 7.15 1.52 13.04
CA MET A 279 6.73 1.56 11.63
C MET A 279 7.97 1.67 10.74
N VAL A 280 7.93 1.02 9.57
CA VAL A 280 8.96 1.12 8.53
C VAL A 280 8.29 1.62 7.26
N VAL A 281 8.82 2.69 6.67
CA VAL A 281 8.23 3.40 5.53
C VAL A 281 9.24 3.63 4.39
N GLY A 282 8.76 3.66 3.15
CA GLY A 282 9.46 4.08 1.93
C GLY A 282 9.12 5.52 1.54
N HIS A 283 8.88 5.75 0.24
CA HIS A 283 8.22 6.92 -0.36
C HIS A 283 8.96 8.26 -0.24
N THR A 284 9.55 8.58 0.88
CA THR A 284 10.25 9.83 1.12
C THR A 284 11.75 9.61 1.07
N VAL A 285 12.38 10.06 -0.02
CA VAL A 285 13.82 9.84 -0.25
C VAL A 285 14.65 10.43 0.89
N GLN A 286 15.48 9.62 1.49
CA GLN A 286 16.44 9.97 2.52
C GLN A 286 17.82 10.15 1.89
N GLU A 287 18.20 11.37 1.56
CA GLU A 287 19.45 11.68 0.80
C GLU A 287 20.74 11.20 1.51
N GLN A 288 20.69 11.01 2.83
CA GLN A 288 21.85 10.58 3.64
C GLN A 288 21.81 9.09 3.99
N GLY A 289 20.90 8.33 3.38
CA GLY A 289 20.65 6.93 3.71
C GLY A 289 19.52 6.74 4.71
N ILE A 290 19.27 5.49 5.11
CA ILE A 290 18.19 5.13 6.05
C ILE A 290 18.26 5.98 7.32
N THR A 291 17.14 6.59 7.72
CA THR A 291 17.03 7.43 8.92
C THR A 291 16.00 6.86 9.87
N GLU A 292 16.20 7.14 11.16
CA GLU A 292 15.22 6.92 12.20
C GLU A 292 14.60 8.25 12.64
N GLN A 293 13.34 8.21 13.04
CA GLN A 293 12.61 9.36 13.55
C GLN A 293 11.78 8.94 14.78
N CYS A 294 11.34 9.93 15.58
CA CYS A 294 10.45 9.70 16.72
C CYS A 294 10.98 8.68 17.75
N ASP A 295 12.27 8.74 18.13
CA ASP A 295 12.93 7.83 19.07
C ASP A 295 12.82 6.35 18.60
N ASP A 296 13.36 6.02 17.44
CA ASP A 296 13.40 4.69 16.80
C ASP A 296 12.02 4.09 16.45
N ARG A 297 10.94 4.89 16.52
CA ARG A 297 9.58 4.39 16.28
C ARG A 297 9.16 4.43 14.82
N VAL A 298 9.84 5.23 13.98
CA VAL A 298 9.70 5.13 12.53
C VAL A 298 11.07 5.08 11.87
N TRP A 299 11.20 4.18 10.88
CA TRP A 299 12.38 3.99 10.05
C TRP A 299 12.02 4.32 8.61
N CYS A 300 12.69 5.34 8.05
CA CYS A 300 12.51 5.81 6.68
C CYS A 300 13.59 5.17 5.81
N ILE A 301 13.19 4.25 4.93
CA ILE A 301 14.12 3.35 4.23
C ILE A 301 14.21 3.57 2.71
N ASP A 302 13.49 4.54 2.15
CA ASP A 302 13.71 4.94 0.77
C ASP A 302 15.00 5.77 0.69
N THR A 303 16.03 5.20 0.12
CA THR A 303 17.35 5.83 -0.02
C THR A 303 17.59 6.37 -1.43
N GLY A 304 16.55 6.42 -2.27
CA GLY A 304 16.69 6.76 -3.68
C GLY A 304 17.57 5.77 -4.43
N ALA A 305 17.44 4.49 -4.14
CA ALA A 305 18.32 3.43 -4.62
C ALA A 305 18.34 3.26 -6.15
N ALA A 306 17.27 3.66 -6.84
CA ALA A 306 17.20 3.63 -8.29
C ALA A 306 18.16 4.62 -8.96
N GLU A 307 18.68 4.27 -10.15
CA GLU A 307 19.56 5.14 -10.96
C GLU A 307 18.95 6.54 -11.17
N TYR A 308 17.61 6.60 -11.28
CA TYR A 308 16.87 7.87 -11.42
C TYR A 308 17.22 8.88 -10.32
N TYR A 309 17.42 8.42 -9.09
CA TYR A 309 17.77 9.27 -7.95
C TYR A 309 19.27 9.28 -7.64
N GLY A 310 19.98 8.20 -7.97
CA GLY A 310 21.42 8.07 -7.77
C GLY A 310 21.84 7.92 -6.29
N GLY A 311 20.93 7.43 -5.45
CA GLY A 311 21.22 7.17 -4.05
C GLY A 311 21.92 5.82 -3.81
N THR A 312 22.15 5.50 -2.55
CA THR A 312 22.83 4.25 -2.14
C THR A 312 21.83 3.12 -1.91
N ILE A 313 22.18 1.90 -2.29
CA ILE A 313 21.35 0.73 -2.00
C ILE A 313 21.61 0.32 -0.54
N GLN A 314 20.60 0.52 0.30
CA GLN A 314 20.63 0.12 1.71
C GLN A 314 19.42 -0.73 2.06
N GLY A 315 19.58 -1.56 3.10
CA GLY A 315 18.49 -2.35 3.67
C GLY A 315 18.46 -2.21 5.19
N LEU A 316 17.26 -2.21 5.76
CA LEU A 316 17.05 -2.21 7.21
C LEU A 316 16.94 -3.64 7.69
N GLU A 317 17.93 -4.12 8.44
CA GLU A 317 17.89 -5.44 9.07
C GLU A 317 17.34 -5.35 10.49
N ILE A 318 16.31 -6.14 10.78
CA ILE A 318 15.62 -6.21 12.07
C ILE A 318 15.76 -7.63 12.61
N MET A 319 16.36 -7.76 13.79
CA MET A 319 16.53 -9.02 14.53
C MET A 319 16.18 -8.83 16.01
N ALA A 320 16.03 -9.91 16.74
CA ALA A 320 15.84 -9.85 18.20
C ALA A 320 17.01 -9.15 18.92
N SER A 321 18.22 -9.17 18.34
CA SER A 321 19.41 -8.51 18.88
C SER A 321 19.47 -7.00 18.62
N GLY A 322 18.61 -6.46 17.77
CA GLY A 322 18.57 -5.04 17.41
C GLY A 322 18.35 -4.80 15.92
N ILE A 323 18.43 -3.54 15.54
CA ILE A 323 18.29 -3.04 14.18
C ILE A 323 19.63 -2.56 13.66
N ARG A 324 19.93 -2.81 12.40
CA ARG A 324 21.10 -2.25 11.73
C ARG A 324 20.85 -1.96 10.26
N VAL A 325 21.58 -1.00 9.72
CA VAL A 325 21.60 -0.70 8.29
C VAL A 325 22.62 -1.58 7.59
N LEU A 326 22.19 -2.24 6.51
CA LEU A 326 23.06 -2.90 5.54
C LEU A 326 23.30 -1.92 4.40
N SER A 327 24.52 -1.89 3.84
CA SER A 327 24.84 -1.04 2.69
C SER A 327 25.60 -1.85 1.65
N ALA A 328 25.24 -1.69 0.39
CA ALA A 328 26.07 -2.14 -0.71
C ALA A 328 27.25 -1.18 -0.85
N ASP A 329 28.47 -1.74 -0.98
CA ASP A 329 29.72 -0.98 -1.15
C ASP A 329 29.79 -0.27 -2.52
#